data_3f9105398e28457284468b057e498c18
#
_entry.id   3f9105398e28457284468b057e498c18
#
_cell.length_a   1.000
_cell.length_b   1.000
_cell.length_c   1.000
_cell.angle_alpha   90.00
_cell.angle_beta   90.00
_cell.angle_gamma   90.00
#
_symmetry.space_group_name_H-M   'P 1'
#
loop_
_entity.id
_entity.type
_entity.pdbx_description
1 polymer ?
#
loop_
_entity_poly.entity_id
_entity_poly.type
_entity_poly.pdbx_seq_one_letter_code
_entity_poly.pdbx_strand_id
1 'polypeptide(L)'
;NGNAMSSGSNTAGDKDNLYIFPYDLSNDGGNTRRAKNQYLGSVFGLAWQRESRVLFMSAYLKRHSGFGPGGIGAIYQSQISTTGVPATPTLLVNVGTIGINVGTDPRITALPNDPKTPNTDVGVFAEIGKRGIGGIDISNDGKDLYIVNMFEKKLHRINIGNPLKSSFTATDV
;
A
#
# COMPACT_ATOMS: atom_id res chain seq x y z
N ASN A 1 2.59 12.56 -7.07
CA ASN A 1 2.03 13.44 -6.05
C ASN A 1 0.58 13.79 -6.39
N GLY A 2 -0.22 14.12 -5.36
CA GLY A 2 -1.61 14.52 -5.52
C GLY A 2 -2.61 13.45 -5.11
N ASN A 3 -3.87 13.64 -5.53
CA ASN A 3 -4.97 12.74 -5.22
C ASN A 3 -4.81 11.41 -5.95
N ALA A 4 -4.46 10.36 -5.20
CA ALA A 4 -4.30 9.02 -5.76
C ALA A 4 -5.59 8.49 -6.40
N MET A 5 -6.75 8.88 -5.87
CA MET A 5 -8.07 8.44 -6.36
C MET A 5 -8.56 9.21 -7.59
N SER A 6 -7.78 10.17 -8.10
CA SER A 6 -8.14 10.89 -9.33
C SER A 6 -8.13 9.98 -10.55
N SER A 7 -9.09 10.15 -11.45
CA SER A 7 -9.25 9.38 -12.68
C SER A 7 -9.03 10.24 -13.91
N GLY A 8 -8.72 9.59 -15.03
CA GLY A 8 -8.47 10.24 -16.32
C GLY A 8 -6.99 10.39 -16.64
N SER A 9 -6.70 10.65 -17.89
CA SER A 9 -5.33 10.78 -18.38
C SER A 9 -4.57 11.91 -17.71
N ASN A 10 -3.31 11.65 -17.37
CA ASN A 10 -2.39 12.62 -16.74
C ASN A 10 -2.76 13.07 -15.32
N THR A 11 -3.73 12.46 -14.67
CA THR A 11 -4.02 12.72 -13.26
C THR A 11 -2.99 12.05 -12.34
N ALA A 12 -3.01 12.39 -11.05
CA ALA A 12 -2.14 11.75 -10.06
C ALA A 12 -2.41 10.24 -9.94
N GLY A 13 -3.67 9.82 -10.06
CA GLY A 13 -4.06 8.41 -10.02
C GLY A 13 -3.61 7.61 -11.24
N ASP A 14 -3.41 8.26 -12.38
CA ASP A 14 -2.95 7.63 -13.63
C ASP A 14 -1.44 7.33 -13.63
N LYS A 15 -0.68 7.88 -12.69
CA LYS A 15 0.77 7.66 -12.62
C LYS A 15 1.09 6.27 -12.07
N ASP A 16 2.17 5.69 -12.58
CA ASP A 16 2.68 4.41 -12.08
C ASP A 16 3.27 4.59 -10.67
N ASN A 17 3.00 3.63 -9.80
CA ASN A 17 3.46 3.65 -8.41
C ASN A 17 4.17 2.36 -7.97
N LEU A 18 3.84 1.22 -8.55
CA LEU A 18 4.56 -0.03 -8.36
C LEU A 18 5.36 -0.34 -9.62
N TYR A 19 6.66 -0.61 -9.42
CA TYR A 19 7.55 -1.00 -10.49
C TYR A 19 8.20 -2.33 -10.18
N ILE A 20 8.17 -3.27 -11.13
CA ILE A 20 8.85 -4.55 -11.08
C ILE A 20 9.75 -4.64 -12.31
N PHE A 21 11.02 -4.90 -12.10
CA PHE A 21 12.03 -4.96 -13.15
C PHE A 21 13.02 -6.11 -12.88
N PRO A 22 13.73 -6.60 -13.90
CA PRO A 22 14.75 -7.61 -13.73
C PRO A 22 15.87 -7.16 -12.78
N TYR A 23 16.41 -8.08 -11.98
CA TYR A 23 17.44 -7.78 -10.98
C TYR A 23 18.70 -7.16 -11.60
N ASP A 24 19.12 -7.65 -12.78
CA ASP A 24 20.35 -7.23 -13.43
C ASP A 24 20.24 -5.89 -14.17
N LEU A 25 19.04 -5.37 -14.39
CA LEU A 25 18.77 -4.12 -15.12
C LEU A 25 19.52 -4.01 -16.47
N SER A 26 20.12 -5.09 -16.95
CA SER A 26 20.98 -5.09 -18.13
C SER A 26 20.22 -4.70 -19.41
N ASN A 27 18.90 -4.79 -19.36
CA ASN A 27 18.04 -4.36 -20.45
C ASN A 27 16.63 -4.07 -19.91
N ASP A 28 16.38 -2.84 -19.45
CA ASP A 28 15.04 -2.43 -19.04
C ASP A 28 14.09 -2.18 -20.23
N GLY A 29 14.56 -2.34 -21.47
CA GLY A 29 13.91 -2.11 -22.78
C GLY A 29 12.42 -2.39 -22.89
N GLY A 30 11.61 -1.92 -21.95
CA GLY A 30 10.17 -2.09 -21.87
C GLY A 30 9.72 -3.26 -21.00
N ASN A 31 10.62 -3.94 -20.31
CA ASN A 31 10.30 -5.07 -19.42
C ASN A 31 9.86 -4.67 -18.01
N THR A 32 9.86 -3.38 -17.69
CA THR A 32 9.33 -2.87 -16.43
C THR A 32 7.83 -3.11 -16.36
N ARG A 33 7.39 -3.82 -15.33
CA ARG A 33 5.97 -4.07 -15.05
C ARG A 33 5.49 -3.05 -14.03
N ARG A 34 4.24 -2.58 -14.17
CA ARG A 34 3.77 -1.41 -13.42
C ARG A 34 2.34 -1.59 -12.92
N ALA A 35 2.03 -0.93 -11.81
CA ALA A 35 0.65 -0.71 -11.37
C ALA A 35 0.43 0.77 -11.06
N LYS A 36 -0.78 1.25 -11.33
CA LYS A 36 -1.13 2.67 -11.19
C LYS A 36 -1.42 3.06 -9.75
N ASN A 37 -1.16 4.33 -9.47
CA ASN A 37 -1.37 4.95 -8.17
C ASN A 37 -2.84 4.88 -7.70
N GLN A 38 -3.81 4.91 -8.61
CA GLN A 38 -5.23 4.81 -8.26
C GLN A 38 -5.63 3.52 -7.54
N TYR A 39 -4.84 2.47 -7.65
CA TYR A 39 -5.10 1.19 -6.98
C TYR A 39 -4.41 1.06 -5.62
N LEU A 40 -3.36 1.83 -5.37
CA LEU A 40 -2.49 1.68 -4.20
C LEU A 40 -2.39 2.94 -3.35
N GLY A 41 -2.36 4.13 -4.00
CA GLY A 41 -1.89 5.33 -3.33
C GLY A 41 -0.43 5.22 -2.89
N SER A 42 -0.05 6.02 -1.89
CA SER A 42 1.30 5.92 -1.32
C SER A 42 1.44 4.67 -0.46
N VAL A 43 2.45 3.87 -0.75
CA VAL A 43 2.81 2.65 -0.02
C VAL A 43 4.26 2.72 0.46
N PHE A 44 4.59 1.94 1.50
CA PHE A 44 5.94 1.86 2.05
C PHE A 44 6.37 0.41 2.34
N GLY A 45 5.68 -0.32 3.20
CA GLY A 45 6.01 -1.70 3.53
C GLY A 45 5.67 -2.66 2.40
N LEU A 46 6.56 -3.59 2.13
CA LEU A 46 6.40 -4.66 1.14
C LEU A 46 6.69 -5.99 1.81
N ALA A 47 5.83 -7.00 1.58
CA ALA A 47 6.05 -8.37 2.02
C ALA A 47 5.70 -9.34 0.89
N TRP A 48 6.46 -10.43 0.78
CA TRP A 48 6.35 -11.38 -0.33
C TRP A 48 6.00 -12.79 0.16
N GLN A 49 4.81 -13.28 -0.20
CA GLN A 49 4.44 -14.68 0.00
C GLN A 49 4.88 -15.50 -1.20
N ARG A 50 5.94 -16.30 -1.00
CA ARG A 50 6.64 -16.99 -2.09
C ARG A 50 5.75 -18.01 -2.81
N GLU A 51 5.06 -18.86 -2.05
CA GLU A 51 4.29 -19.98 -2.62
C GLU A 51 3.12 -19.50 -3.48
N SER A 52 2.35 -18.57 -2.98
CA SER A 52 1.21 -17.99 -3.70
C SER A 52 1.61 -16.88 -4.68
N ARG A 53 2.88 -16.42 -4.65
CA ARG A 53 3.39 -15.31 -5.45
C ARG A 53 2.58 -14.03 -5.27
N VAL A 54 2.21 -13.73 -4.03
CA VAL A 54 1.48 -12.51 -3.68
C VAL A 54 2.42 -11.49 -3.04
N LEU A 55 2.40 -10.27 -3.58
CA LEU A 55 3.04 -9.11 -3.00
C LEU A 55 2.02 -8.34 -2.16
N PHE A 56 2.32 -8.17 -0.88
CA PHE A 56 1.56 -7.31 0.03
C PHE A 56 2.21 -5.94 0.14
N MET A 57 1.40 -4.89 0.26
CA MET A 57 1.84 -3.50 0.27
C MET A 57 1.02 -2.72 1.29
N SER A 58 1.66 -2.05 2.25
CA SER A 58 0.97 -1.24 3.25
C SER A 58 0.83 0.22 2.80
N ALA A 59 -0.36 0.79 3.01
CA ALA A 59 -0.57 2.23 2.83
C ALA A 59 0.28 3.03 3.82
N TYR A 60 0.89 4.11 3.34
CA TYR A 60 1.78 4.95 4.13
C TYR A 60 1.38 6.42 4.04
N LEU A 61 1.38 7.11 5.18
CA LEU A 61 1.14 8.54 5.22
C LEU A 61 2.36 9.28 4.68
N LYS A 62 2.24 9.82 3.48
CA LYS A 62 3.30 10.55 2.79
C LYS A 62 2.80 11.92 2.39
N ARG A 63 3.63 12.95 2.60
CA ARG A 63 3.31 14.31 2.19
C ARG A 63 3.12 14.40 0.66
N HIS A 64 2.17 15.18 0.24
CA HIS A 64 1.81 15.43 -1.16
C HIS A 64 1.34 14.21 -1.96
N SER A 65 1.07 13.07 -1.32
CA SER A 65 0.63 11.86 -1.99
C SER A 65 -0.53 11.22 -1.23
N GLY A 66 -1.64 11.01 -1.91
CA GLY A 66 -2.86 10.45 -1.33
C GLY A 66 -2.78 8.96 -1.07
N PHE A 67 -3.72 8.47 -0.27
CA PHE A 67 -3.97 7.05 -0.12
C PHE A 67 -4.76 6.52 -1.33
N GLY A 68 -4.65 5.23 -1.59
CA GLY A 68 -5.53 4.50 -2.48
C GLY A 68 -6.90 4.22 -1.82
N PRO A 69 -7.73 3.36 -2.47
CA PRO A 69 -9.13 3.18 -2.07
C PRO A 69 -9.34 2.67 -0.65
N GLY A 70 -8.36 2.01 -0.05
CA GLY A 70 -8.46 1.50 1.31
C GLY A 70 -8.09 2.48 2.42
N GLY A 71 -7.58 3.68 2.10
CA GLY A 71 -7.23 4.70 3.10
C GLY A 71 -5.99 4.37 3.94
N ILE A 72 -5.85 5.04 5.10
CA ILE A 72 -4.64 5.04 5.95
C ILE A 72 -4.26 3.66 6.54
N GLY A 73 -5.24 2.78 6.77
CA GLY A 73 -5.04 1.44 7.35
C GLY A 73 -5.01 0.32 6.31
N ALA A 74 -4.88 0.65 5.03
CA ALA A 74 -4.99 -0.34 3.98
C ALA A 74 -3.73 -1.22 3.86
N ILE A 75 -3.97 -2.51 3.66
CA ILE A 75 -3.00 -3.45 3.11
C ILE A 75 -3.55 -3.91 1.77
N TYR A 76 -2.77 -3.71 0.72
CA TYR A 76 -3.08 -4.15 -0.63
C TYR A 76 -2.35 -5.43 -0.97
N GLN A 77 -2.85 -6.14 -1.97
CA GLN A 77 -2.22 -7.32 -2.53
C GLN A 77 -2.18 -7.27 -4.06
N SER A 78 -1.17 -7.90 -4.63
CA SER A 78 -1.06 -8.12 -6.07
C SER A 78 -0.47 -9.49 -6.33
N GLN A 79 -1.17 -10.31 -7.10
CA GLN A 79 -0.63 -11.56 -7.63
C GLN A 79 0.43 -11.24 -8.67
N ILE A 80 1.62 -11.80 -8.53
CA ILE A 80 2.70 -11.64 -9.50
C ILE A 80 2.81 -12.91 -10.34
N SER A 81 2.65 -12.79 -11.65
CA SER A 81 2.78 -13.93 -12.57
C SER A 81 4.21 -14.52 -12.55
N THR A 82 4.38 -15.69 -13.12
CA THR A 82 5.71 -16.33 -13.29
C THR A 82 6.65 -15.49 -14.16
N THR A 83 6.11 -14.63 -15.00
CA THR A 83 6.89 -13.70 -15.84
C THR A 83 7.08 -12.32 -15.20
N GLY A 84 6.74 -12.15 -13.91
CA GLY A 84 6.92 -10.91 -13.17
C GLY A 84 5.86 -9.84 -13.44
N VAL A 85 4.74 -10.17 -14.09
CA VAL A 85 3.66 -9.20 -14.35
C VAL A 85 2.75 -9.12 -13.12
N PRO A 86 2.57 -7.94 -12.49
CA PRO A 86 1.63 -7.75 -11.41
C PRO A 86 0.19 -7.74 -11.94
N ALA A 87 -0.71 -8.46 -11.27
CA ALA A 87 -2.13 -8.23 -11.40
C ALA A 87 -2.48 -6.84 -10.86
N THR A 88 -3.61 -6.28 -11.28
CA THR A 88 -4.11 -5.02 -10.69
C THR A 88 -4.20 -5.19 -9.17
N PRO A 89 -3.54 -4.33 -8.38
CA PRO A 89 -3.61 -4.42 -6.94
C PRO A 89 -5.03 -4.25 -6.42
N THR A 90 -5.38 -5.03 -5.41
CA THR A 90 -6.67 -4.98 -4.72
C THR A 90 -6.47 -4.79 -3.23
N LEU A 91 -7.47 -4.25 -2.54
CA LEU A 91 -7.46 -4.17 -1.09
C LEU A 91 -7.54 -5.58 -0.50
N LEU A 92 -6.56 -5.94 0.33
CA LEU A 92 -6.64 -7.15 1.15
C LEU A 92 -7.53 -6.89 2.37
N VAL A 93 -7.17 -5.89 3.16
CA VAL A 93 -7.89 -5.49 4.36
C VAL A 93 -7.56 -4.03 4.72
N ASN A 94 -8.50 -3.31 5.30
CA ASN A 94 -8.19 -2.14 6.12
C ASN A 94 -8.11 -2.61 7.58
N VAL A 95 -6.95 -2.49 8.20
CA VAL A 95 -6.72 -3.03 9.56
C VAL A 95 -7.61 -2.38 10.62
N GLY A 96 -8.13 -1.18 10.38
CA GLY A 96 -9.13 -0.56 11.23
C GLY A 96 -10.43 -1.35 11.34
N THR A 97 -10.79 -2.10 10.29
CA THR A 97 -12.01 -2.94 10.30
C THR A 97 -11.85 -4.22 11.13
N ILE A 98 -10.64 -4.57 11.49
CA ILE A 98 -10.31 -5.73 12.33
C ILE A 98 -9.78 -5.33 13.71
N GLY A 99 -10.04 -4.09 14.13
CA GLY A 99 -9.78 -3.62 15.50
C GLY A 99 -8.40 -2.99 15.75
N ILE A 100 -7.57 -2.79 14.72
CA ILE A 100 -6.26 -2.15 14.87
C ILE A 100 -6.38 -0.65 14.60
N ASN A 101 -6.20 0.18 15.62
CA ASN A 101 -6.30 1.63 15.48
C ASN A 101 -5.00 2.22 14.90
N VAL A 102 -5.03 2.68 13.68
CA VAL A 102 -3.89 3.31 12.98
C VAL A 102 -3.98 4.85 12.94
N GLY A 103 -4.92 5.43 13.69
CA GLY A 103 -5.24 6.85 13.60
C GLY A 103 -6.05 7.18 12.34
N THR A 104 -6.33 8.47 12.16
CA THR A 104 -7.07 9.00 11.00
C THR A 104 -6.14 9.73 10.06
N ASP A 105 -6.54 9.91 8.80
CA ASP A 105 -5.83 10.78 7.87
C ASP A 105 -5.84 12.21 8.42
N PRO A 106 -4.68 12.82 8.69
CA PRO A 106 -4.60 14.17 9.26
C PRO A 106 -4.82 15.28 8.23
N ARG A 107 -5.06 14.96 6.97
CA ARG A 107 -5.27 15.97 5.93
C ARG A 107 -6.53 16.75 6.17
N ILE A 108 -6.41 18.07 6.12
CA ILE A 108 -7.52 19.01 6.26
C ILE A 108 -7.91 19.63 4.92
N THR A 109 -7.10 19.41 3.87
CA THR A 109 -7.34 19.88 2.52
C THR A 109 -7.21 18.73 1.53
N ALA A 110 -8.05 18.74 0.49
CA ALA A 110 -7.96 17.77 -0.59
C ALA A 110 -6.66 17.96 -1.40
N LEU A 111 -6.07 16.87 -1.81
CA LEU A 111 -4.94 16.89 -2.74
C LEU A 111 -5.44 17.16 -4.16
N PRO A 112 -4.65 17.89 -4.98
CA PRO A 112 -5.01 18.17 -6.37
C PRO A 112 -5.02 16.90 -7.22
N ASN A 113 -5.88 16.87 -8.23
CA ASN A 113 -5.92 15.76 -9.21
C ASN A 113 -4.75 15.81 -10.20
N ASP A 114 -4.34 17.02 -10.60
CA ASP A 114 -3.15 17.20 -11.42
C ASP A 114 -1.88 17.06 -10.56
N PRO A 115 -0.99 16.09 -10.87
CA PRO A 115 0.23 15.87 -10.09
C PRO A 115 1.25 17.02 -10.17
N LYS A 116 1.07 17.95 -11.10
CA LYS A 116 1.92 19.13 -11.26
C LYS A 116 1.45 20.32 -10.43
N THR A 117 0.19 20.30 -9.97
CA THR A 117 -0.36 21.40 -9.17
C THR A 117 0.33 21.41 -7.80
N PRO A 118 0.94 22.53 -7.39
CA PRO A 118 1.52 22.69 -6.07
C PRO A 118 0.47 22.54 -4.98
N ASN A 119 0.83 21.91 -3.88
CA ASN A 119 -0.01 21.82 -2.68
C ASN A 119 0.84 21.89 -1.43
N THR A 120 0.27 22.39 -0.34
CA THR A 120 0.95 22.51 0.97
C THR A 120 0.78 21.26 1.82
N ASP A 121 -0.26 20.44 1.53
CA ASP A 121 -0.64 19.24 2.28
C ASP A 121 -0.62 19.49 3.81
N VAL A 122 -1.38 20.50 4.22
CA VAL A 122 -1.43 20.97 5.60
C VAL A 122 -1.89 19.86 6.55
N GLY A 123 -1.28 19.78 7.72
CA GLY A 123 -1.59 18.79 8.76
C GLY A 123 -0.78 17.50 8.66
N VAL A 124 -0.15 17.21 7.52
CA VAL A 124 0.54 15.92 7.31
C VAL A 124 1.97 15.92 7.85
N PHE A 125 2.71 17.02 7.71
CA PHE A 125 4.16 17.05 8.01
C PHE A 125 4.49 16.56 9.41
N ALA A 126 3.76 17.04 10.42
CA ALA A 126 3.99 16.67 11.82
C ALA A 126 3.54 15.25 12.20
N GLU A 127 2.78 14.60 11.32
CA GLU A 127 2.15 13.29 11.56
C GLU A 127 2.80 12.13 10.79
N ILE A 128 3.72 12.41 9.87
CA ILE A 128 4.48 11.38 9.15
C ILE A 128 5.30 10.56 10.15
N GLY A 129 5.22 9.22 10.02
CA GLY A 129 5.86 8.29 10.95
C GLY A 129 5.16 8.16 12.31
N LYS A 130 4.00 8.81 12.51
CA LYS A 130 3.21 8.74 13.74
C LYS A 130 1.81 8.15 13.55
N ARG A 131 1.35 8.03 12.31
CA ARG A 131 0.02 7.48 11.95
C ARG A 131 0.15 6.48 10.81
N GLY A 132 -0.82 5.59 10.73
CA GLY A 132 -0.87 4.57 9.70
C GLY A 132 0.03 3.37 9.99
N ILE A 133 0.30 2.62 8.92
CA ILE A 133 1.14 1.43 8.94
C ILE A 133 2.54 1.82 8.43
N GLY A 134 3.57 1.34 9.12
CA GLY A 134 4.95 1.41 8.68
C GLY A 134 5.34 0.19 7.83
N GLY A 135 6.48 -0.43 8.19
CA GLY A 135 6.92 -1.68 7.55
C GLY A 135 5.95 -2.82 7.78
N ILE A 136 5.96 -3.77 6.86
CA ILE A 136 5.29 -5.07 6.99
C ILE A 136 6.26 -6.18 6.63
N ASP A 137 6.05 -7.36 7.20
CA ASP A 137 6.80 -8.57 6.87
C ASP A 137 5.91 -9.80 7.01
N ILE A 138 6.35 -10.93 6.47
CA ILE A 138 5.58 -12.18 6.49
C ILE A 138 6.36 -13.29 7.19
N SER A 139 5.66 -14.17 7.90
CA SER A 139 6.26 -15.37 8.49
C SER A 139 6.80 -16.33 7.43
N ASN A 140 7.79 -17.15 7.82
CA ASN A 140 8.43 -18.10 6.89
C ASN A 140 7.45 -19.10 6.27
N ASP A 141 6.39 -19.46 7.00
CA ASP A 141 5.32 -20.35 6.50
C ASP A 141 4.24 -19.62 5.70
N GLY A 142 4.37 -18.31 5.55
CA GLY A 142 3.46 -17.48 4.78
C GLY A 142 2.07 -17.26 5.39
N LYS A 143 1.87 -17.62 6.67
CA LYS A 143 0.52 -17.57 7.28
C LYS A 143 0.24 -16.31 8.06
N ASP A 144 1.28 -15.65 8.55
CA ASP A 144 1.15 -14.48 9.39
C ASP A 144 1.82 -13.26 8.76
N LEU A 145 1.10 -12.16 8.69
CA LEU A 145 1.60 -10.87 8.28
C LEU A 145 1.86 -10.01 9.52
N TYR A 146 3.07 -9.55 9.68
CA TYR A 146 3.47 -8.63 10.74
C TYR A 146 3.40 -7.20 10.24
N ILE A 147 2.79 -6.31 11.02
CA ILE A 147 2.65 -4.90 10.68
C ILE A 147 3.15 -4.01 11.81
N VAL A 148 3.88 -2.97 11.47
CA VAL A 148 4.27 -1.92 12.41
C VAL A 148 3.17 -0.86 12.42
N ASN A 149 2.41 -0.78 13.52
CA ASN A 149 1.43 0.26 13.75
C ASN A 149 2.13 1.47 14.36
N MET A 150 2.27 2.54 13.59
CA MET A 150 2.99 3.74 14.02
C MET A 150 2.18 4.58 15.00
N PHE A 151 0.84 4.51 14.95
CA PHE A 151 -0.03 5.28 15.84
C PHE A 151 -0.03 4.70 17.27
N GLU A 152 -0.21 3.40 17.40
CA GLU A 152 -0.17 2.72 18.70
C GLU A 152 1.25 2.38 19.16
N LYS A 153 2.26 2.51 18.27
CA LYS A 153 3.67 2.10 18.52
C LYS A 153 3.77 0.63 18.89
N LYS A 154 3.06 -0.22 18.13
CA LYS A 154 2.96 -1.66 18.36
C LYS A 154 3.28 -2.42 17.08
N LEU A 155 3.75 -3.65 17.28
CA LEU A 155 3.80 -4.69 16.27
C LEU A 155 2.54 -5.55 16.41
N HIS A 156 1.77 -5.68 15.33
CA HIS A 156 0.63 -6.59 15.26
C HIS A 156 0.97 -7.76 14.34
N ARG A 157 0.39 -8.91 14.63
CA ARG A 157 0.40 -10.10 13.79
C ARG A 157 -1.02 -10.31 13.27
N ILE A 158 -1.17 -10.49 11.97
CA ILE A 158 -2.47 -10.80 11.34
C ILE A 158 -2.35 -12.16 10.69
N ASN A 159 -3.19 -13.11 11.09
CA ASN A 159 -3.23 -14.41 10.45
C ASN A 159 -3.94 -14.31 9.09
N ILE A 160 -3.16 -14.30 8.03
CA ILE A 160 -3.64 -14.21 6.65
C ILE A 160 -3.88 -15.56 6.01
N GLY A 161 -3.37 -16.64 6.60
CA GLY A 161 -3.46 -17.99 6.06
C GLY A 161 -2.54 -18.27 4.87
N ASN A 162 -2.31 -19.55 4.63
CA ASN A 162 -1.66 -20.05 3.43
C ASN A 162 -2.32 -21.40 3.08
N PRO A 163 -3.27 -21.45 2.12
CA PRO A 163 -3.67 -20.39 1.19
C PRO A 163 -4.33 -19.18 1.86
N LEU A 164 -4.28 -18.04 1.18
CA LEU A 164 -4.76 -16.75 1.68
C LEU A 164 -6.25 -16.79 2.02
N LYS A 165 -6.63 -16.27 3.19
CA LYS A 165 -8.03 -16.13 3.61
C LYS A 165 -8.79 -15.14 2.72
N SER A 166 -10.08 -15.39 2.54
CA SER A 166 -10.99 -14.51 1.79
C SER A 166 -11.54 -13.35 2.62
N SER A 167 -11.47 -13.43 3.95
CA SER A 167 -11.96 -12.39 4.87
C SER A 167 -11.15 -12.38 6.16
N PHE A 168 -11.21 -11.26 6.87
CA PHE A 168 -10.47 -11.00 8.10
C PHE A 168 -11.38 -10.42 9.17
N THR A 169 -11.14 -10.82 10.41
CA THR A 169 -11.89 -10.36 11.59
C THR A 169 -10.93 -9.98 12.72
N ALA A 170 -11.45 -9.42 13.80
CA ALA A 170 -10.65 -9.09 14.98
C ALA A 170 -9.96 -10.31 15.64
N THR A 171 -10.43 -11.51 15.38
CA THR A 171 -9.80 -12.76 15.88
C THR A 171 -8.56 -13.19 15.07
N ASP A 172 -8.29 -12.53 13.95
CA ASP A 172 -7.10 -12.78 13.12
C ASP A 172 -5.88 -11.94 13.55
N VAL A 173 -6.03 -11.08 14.58
CA VAL A 173 -4.99 -10.17 15.11
C VAL A 173 -4.29 -10.78 16.32
#